data_96eef67276872d4d46ff2c8d5d23676d
#
_entry.id   96eef67276872d4d46ff2c8d5d23676d
#
_cell.length_a   1.000
_cell.length_b   1.000
_cell.length_c   1.000
_cell.angle_alpha   90.00
_cell.angle_beta   90.00
_cell.angle_gamma   90.00
#
_symmetry.space_group_name_H-M   'P 1'
#
loop_
_entity.id
_entity.type
_entity.pdbx_description
1 polymer ?
#
loop_
_entity_poly.entity_id
_entity_poly.type
_entity_poly.pdbx_seq_one_letter_code
_entity_poly.pdbx_strand_id
1 'polypeptide(L)' 'RHSPVRPGCQVAIIYAVIHGYLNDIPVSGVAEYERRLYEKLENEKPTLLERFESGFYEKEDEESLVQTLKEMQR' A
#
# COMPACT_ATOMS: atom_id res chain seq x y z
N ARG A 1 11.73 -16.97 7.20
CA ARG A 1 11.71 -16.53 6.53
C ARG A 1 11.30 -15.48 6.23
N HIS A 2 11.72 -14.90 5.79
CA HIS A 2 10.92 -13.83 5.38
C HIS A 2 11.22 -13.47 3.99
N SER A 3 10.18 -13.11 3.29
CA SER A 3 10.31 -12.67 1.94
C SER A 3 10.63 -11.19 1.93
N PRO A 4 11.42 -10.75 0.98
CA PRO A 4 11.58 -9.31 0.81
C PRO A 4 10.26 -8.67 0.42
N VAL A 5 10.07 -7.45 0.88
CA VAL A 5 8.88 -6.68 0.52
C VAL A 5 8.98 -6.28 -0.94
N ARG A 6 7.89 -6.46 -1.68
CA ARG A 6 7.89 -6.05 -3.09
C ARG A 6 8.05 -4.54 -3.19
N PRO A 7 8.79 -4.07 -4.20
CA PRO A 7 8.94 -2.62 -4.38
C PRO A 7 7.60 -1.89 -4.54
N GLY A 8 6.64 -2.53 -5.19
CA GLY A 8 5.33 -1.91 -5.31
C GLY A 8 4.67 -1.69 -3.97
N CYS A 9 4.83 -2.63 -3.04
CA CYS A 9 4.29 -2.48 -1.70
C CYS A 9 4.98 -1.34 -0.97
N GLN A 10 6.29 -1.18 -1.17
CA GLN A 10 7.00 -0.09 -0.54
C GLN A 10 6.48 1.27 -1.03
N VAL A 11 6.23 1.37 -2.32
CA VAL A 11 5.65 2.59 -2.86
C VAL A 11 4.30 2.88 -2.23
N ALA A 12 3.49 1.84 -2.08
CA ALA A 12 2.16 2.00 -1.50
C ALA A 12 2.25 2.50 -0.05
N ILE A 13 3.15 1.94 0.74
CA ILE A 13 3.24 2.32 2.14
C ILE A 13 3.80 3.75 2.27
N ILE A 14 4.76 4.10 1.43
CA ILE A 14 5.29 5.45 1.43
C ILE A 14 4.18 6.45 1.08
N TYR A 15 3.37 6.11 0.10
CA TYR A 15 2.25 6.95 -0.28
C TYR A 15 1.30 7.15 0.90
N ALA A 16 1.02 6.07 1.62
CA ALA A 16 0.13 6.15 2.78
C ALA A 16 0.72 7.07 3.85
N VAL A 17 2.02 6.98 4.07
CA VAL A 17 2.67 7.83 5.07
C VAL A 17 2.58 9.30 4.66
N ILE A 18 2.87 9.58 3.39
CA ILE A 18 2.86 10.95 2.91
C ILE A 18 1.47 11.58 3.06
N HIS A 19 0.44 10.80 2.81
CA HIS A 19 -0.92 11.30 2.87
C HIS A 19 -1.53 11.21 4.26
N GLY A 20 -0.75 10.79 5.24
CA GLY A 20 -1.20 10.83 6.63
C GLY A 20 -2.11 9.70 7.05
N TYR A 21 -2.19 8.65 6.26
CA TYR A 21 -3.06 7.53 6.62
C TYR A 21 -2.56 6.76 7.83
N LEU A 22 -1.28 6.90 8.15
CA LEU A 22 -0.70 6.20 9.29
C LEU A 22 -0.61 7.06 10.54
N ASN A 23 -1.05 8.31 10.47
CA ASN A 23 -0.91 9.21 11.60
C ASN A 23 -1.68 8.74 12.82
N ASP A 24 -2.82 8.11 12.61
CA ASP A 24 -3.67 7.65 13.70
C ASP A 24 -3.33 6.25 14.16
N ILE A 25 -2.34 5.62 13.55
CA ILE A 25 -2.00 4.24 13.85
C ILE A 25 -0.77 4.23 14.76
N PRO A 26 -0.87 3.57 15.92
CA PRO A 26 0.29 3.48 16.81
C PRO A 26 1.41 2.70 16.16
N VAL A 27 2.63 2.97 16.62
CA VAL A 27 3.80 2.30 16.07
C VAL A 27 3.63 0.79 16.07
N SER A 28 3.05 0.26 17.14
CA SER A 28 2.87 -1.18 17.25
C SER A 28 1.86 -1.72 16.23
N GLY A 29 1.01 -0.85 15.68
CA GLY A 29 0.02 -1.28 14.71
C GLY A 29 0.45 -1.10 13.27
N VAL A 30 1.57 -0.40 13.04
CA VAL A 30 1.99 -0.10 11.68
C VAL A 30 2.36 -1.37 10.92
N ALA A 31 3.06 -2.29 11.57
CA ALA A 31 3.47 -3.52 10.91
C ALA A 31 2.26 -4.33 10.44
N GLU A 32 1.23 -4.40 11.26
CA GLU A 32 0.03 -5.12 10.86
C GLU A 32 -0.70 -4.40 9.73
N TYR A 33 -0.73 -3.08 9.79
CA TYR A 33 -1.33 -2.30 8.71
C TYR A 33 -0.62 -2.56 7.39
N GLU A 34 0.72 -2.57 7.43
CA GLU A 34 1.50 -2.85 6.22
C GLU A 34 1.17 -4.23 5.67
N ARG A 35 1.10 -5.22 6.55
CA ARG A 35 0.82 -6.58 6.10
C ARG A 35 -0.56 -6.68 5.46
N ARG A 36 -1.54 -6.06 6.07
CA ARG A 36 -2.89 -6.07 5.51
C ARG A 36 -2.93 -5.37 4.15
N LEU A 37 -2.23 -4.24 4.05
CA LEU A 37 -2.18 -3.52 2.79
C LEU A 37 -1.54 -4.36 1.71
N TYR A 38 -0.42 -5.00 2.04
CA TYR A 38 0.27 -5.84 1.05
C TYR A 38 -0.63 -6.98 0.59
N GLU A 39 -1.28 -7.66 1.53
CA GLU A 39 -2.15 -8.76 1.17
C GLU A 39 -3.32 -8.29 0.32
N LYS A 40 -3.90 -7.17 0.69
CA LYS A 40 -5.04 -6.65 -0.05
C LYS A 40 -4.64 -6.29 -1.47
N LEU A 41 -3.50 -5.63 -1.62
CA LEU A 41 -3.04 -5.26 -2.96
C LEU A 41 -2.69 -6.49 -3.79
N GLU A 42 -2.03 -7.46 -3.19
CA GLU A 42 -1.64 -8.66 -3.93
C GLU A 42 -2.85 -9.48 -4.35
N ASN A 43 -3.87 -9.52 -3.52
CA ASN A 43 -5.05 -10.33 -3.82
C ASN A 43 -6.03 -9.61 -4.72
N GLU A 44 -6.19 -8.31 -4.54
CA GLU A 44 -7.23 -7.59 -5.26
C GLU A 44 -6.68 -6.78 -6.42
N LYS A 45 -5.44 -6.29 -6.29
CA LYS A 45 -4.90 -5.37 -7.29
C LYS A 45 -3.43 -5.69 -7.59
N PRO A 46 -3.15 -6.92 -8.02
CA PRO A 46 -1.75 -7.27 -8.32
C PRO A 46 -1.18 -6.43 -9.45
N THR A 47 -2.02 -6.06 -10.41
CA THR A 47 -1.57 -5.22 -11.52
C THR A 47 -1.10 -3.85 -11.02
N LEU A 48 -1.78 -3.32 -10.00
CA LEU A 48 -1.38 -2.05 -9.43
C LEU A 48 0.03 -2.11 -8.87
N LEU A 49 0.35 -3.20 -8.18
CA LEU A 49 1.70 -3.39 -7.67
C LEU A 49 2.72 -3.43 -8.79
N GLU A 50 2.39 -4.12 -9.87
CA GLU A 50 3.31 -4.21 -11.00
C GLU A 50 3.55 -2.85 -11.60
N ARG A 51 2.52 -2.02 -11.71
CA ARG A 51 2.69 -0.69 -12.26
C ARG A 51 3.56 0.17 -11.37
N PHE A 52 3.37 0.09 -10.06
CA PHE A 52 4.24 0.82 -9.13
C PHE A 52 5.68 0.35 -9.24
N GLU A 53 5.89 -0.95 -9.40
CA GLU A 53 7.24 -1.49 -9.52
C GLU A 53 7.92 -1.04 -10.79
N SER A 54 7.16 -0.91 -11.87
CA SER A 54 7.73 -0.49 -13.14
C SER A 54 7.98 1.01 -13.22
N GLY A 55 7.32 1.77 -12.35
CA GLY A 55 7.43 3.21 -12.37
C GLY A 55 6.51 3.88 -13.38
N PHE A 56 5.69 3.12 -14.08
CA PHE A 56 4.79 3.67 -15.09
C PHE A 56 3.36 3.75 -14.58
N TYR A 57 3.19 4.16 -13.34
CA TYR A 57 1.84 4.31 -12.82
C TYR A 57 1.34 5.74 -13.10
N GLU A 58 0.03 5.86 -13.17
CA GLU A 58 -0.62 7.12 -13.47
C GLU A 58 -1.50 7.54 -12.31
N LYS A 59 -2.15 8.68 -12.48
CA LYS A 59 -3.00 9.22 -11.45
C LYS A 59 -4.12 8.25 -11.10
N GLU A 60 -4.63 7.52 -12.08
CA GLU A 60 -5.67 6.53 -11.81
C GLU A 60 -5.16 5.45 -10.86
N ASP A 61 -3.91 5.07 -11.02
CA ASP A 61 -3.32 4.07 -10.13
C ASP A 61 -3.22 4.61 -8.72
N GLU A 62 -2.87 5.88 -8.59
CA GLU A 62 -2.81 6.49 -7.27
C GLU A 62 -4.19 6.55 -6.64
N GLU A 63 -5.21 6.86 -7.42
CA GLU A 63 -6.56 6.91 -6.90
C GLU A 63 -7.03 5.52 -6.45
N SER A 64 -6.66 4.50 -7.21
CA SER A 64 -6.98 3.13 -6.80
C SER A 64 -6.33 2.80 -5.47
N LEU A 65 -5.07 3.21 -5.28
CA LEU A 65 -4.39 2.99 -4.02
C LEU A 65 -5.09 3.73 -2.89
N VAL A 66 -5.46 4.99 -3.13
CA VAL A 66 -6.15 5.78 -2.11
C VAL A 66 -7.47 5.11 -1.73
N GLN A 67 -8.19 4.61 -2.73
CA GLN A 67 -9.44 3.91 -2.45
C GLN A 67 -9.20 2.72 -1.54
N THR A 68 -8.17 1.94 -1.83
CA THR A 68 -7.83 0.79 -1.00
C THR A 68 -7.47 1.22 0.42
N LEU A 69 -6.70 2.29 0.54
CA LEU A 69 -6.31 2.79 1.86
C LEU A 69 -7.53 3.23 2.66
N LYS A 70 -8.48 3.89 2.00
CA LYS A 70 -9.70 4.32 2.68
C LYS A 70 -10.50 3.13 3.16
N GLU A 71 -10.56 2.09 2.36
CA GLU A 71 -11.28 0.89 2.76
C GLU A 71 -10.66 0.25 4.00
N MET A 72 -9.35 0.35 4.13
CA MET A 72 -8.65 -0.22 5.27
C MET A 72 -8.77 0.65 6.52
N GLN A 73 -9.13 1.91 6.35
CA GLN A 73 -9.24 2.83 7.48
C GLN A 73 -10.45 2.55 8.36
N ARG A 74 -11.33 1.68 7.97
CA ARG A 74 -12.57 1.39 8.68
C ARG A 74 -12.37 0.62 9.96
#